data_6815eba7799d72abce893c62a6f25b05
#
_entry.id   6815eba7799d72abce893c62a6f25b05
#
_cell.length_a   1.000
_cell.length_b   1.000
_cell.length_c   1.000
_cell.angle_alpha   90.00
_cell.angle_beta   90.00
_cell.angle_gamma   90.00
#
_symmetry.space_group_name_H-M   'P 1'
#
loop_
_entity.id
_entity.type
_entity.pdbx_description
1 polymer ?
#
loop_
_entity_poly.entity_id
_entity_poly.type
_entity_poly.pdbx_seq_one_letter_code
_entity_poly.pdbx_strand_id
1 'polypeptide(L)'
;MCIRDRSSAGFEDVELSQVEEAEHTELLFGPRGLITRTSVGSLFLNNIDQLSVPAQKALAQFMVSGSPGSRLQPAQLGQLRLICGTSADLKQQVSKGAFREDLYFELSVAELGMPPLRDRQEDIPQVASWVCSQLNSQFQTERRLTTEAMARLQDYVWPGNVKELEVLLKRLFIATTEQQISARMVEKELDKLSSLAEQALVEPIASSDSLSQAVELHLARYFKALGGAEPDAGLHDRILAEVERPLIVATLYHTGGNQIRAAAILGLNRNTLRKKIRELRISTNRAEYK
;
A
#
# COMPACT_ATOMS: atom_id res chain seq x y z
N MET A 1 22.63 13.54 -17.90
CA MET A 1 22.08 13.71 -19.28
C MET A 1 20.62 14.12 -19.12
N CYS A 2 20.27 15.35 -19.47
CA CYS A 2 18.97 15.94 -19.13
C CYS A 2 17.83 15.38 -19.99
N ILE A 3 16.61 15.27 -19.39
CA ILE A 3 15.34 14.93 -20.05
C ILE A 3 15.09 15.79 -21.30
N ARG A 4 15.66 16.99 -21.35
CA ARG A 4 15.54 17.94 -22.48
C ARG A 4 16.07 17.40 -23.82
N ASP A 5 17.04 16.50 -23.82
CA ASP A 5 17.69 16.02 -25.05
C ASP A 5 16.91 14.91 -25.76
N ARG A 6 15.81 14.42 -25.15
CA ARG A 6 14.98 13.31 -25.67
C ARG A 6 13.51 13.67 -25.84
N SER A 7 13.18 14.95 -25.96
CA SER A 7 11.79 15.43 -26.06
C SER A 7 11.02 14.91 -27.30
N SER A 8 11.71 14.33 -28.26
CA SER A 8 11.12 13.67 -29.44
C SER A 8 11.11 12.15 -29.37
N ALA A 9 11.73 11.54 -28.34
CA ALA A 9 11.77 10.09 -28.15
C ALA A 9 10.54 9.62 -27.37
N GLY A 10 9.93 8.50 -27.78
CA GLY A 10 8.74 7.93 -27.13
C GLY A 10 8.98 7.61 -25.65
N PHE A 11 7.93 7.79 -24.85
CA PHE A 11 7.86 7.30 -23.46
C PHE A 11 6.78 6.24 -23.41
N GLU A 12 7.12 5.03 -22.98
CA GLU A 12 6.20 3.94 -22.75
C GLU A 12 6.23 3.56 -21.27
N ASP A 13 5.06 3.36 -20.68
CA ASP A 13 4.89 2.89 -19.30
C ASP A 13 4.11 1.58 -19.27
N VAL A 14 4.50 0.70 -18.37
CA VAL A 14 3.90 -0.61 -18.18
C VAL A 14 3.73 -0.91 -16.71
N GLU A 15 2.52 -1.31 -16.34
CA GLU A 15 2.15 -1.78 -15.02
C GLU A 15 2.25 -3.31 -14.98
N LEU A 16 3.34 -3.85 -14.42
CA LEU A 16 3.60 -5.29 -14.43
C LEU A 16 2.58 -6.08 -13.60
N SER A 17 1.99 -5.48 -12.59
CA SER A 17 0.96 -6.13 -11.77
C SER A 17 -0.34 -6.44 -12.52
N GLN A 18 -0.56 -5.84 -13.70
CA GLN A 18 -1.74 -6.07 -14.54
C GLN A 18 -1.50 -7.10 -15.65
N VAL A 19 -0.28 -7.63 -15.76
CA VAL A 19 0.12 -8.59 -16.79
C VAL A 19 0.33 -9.96 -16.15
N GLU A 20 -0.08 -11.02 -16.80
CA GLU A 20 0.18 -12.37 -16.29
C GLU A 20 1.67 -12.70 -16.29
N GLU A 21 2.16 -13.34 -15.23
CA GLU A 21 3.59 -13.67 -15.06
C GLU A 21 4.16 -14.46 -16.24
N ALA A 22 3.35 -15.32 -16.85
CA ALA A 22 3.73 -16.13 -18.01
C ALA A 22 4.03 -15.27 -19.25
N GLU A 23 3.43 -14.11 -19.36
CA GLU A 23 3.54 -13.21 -20.51
C GLU A 23 4.67 -12.19 -20.36
N HIS A 24 5.25 -12.00 -19.15
CA HIS A 24 6.26 -10.98 -18.90
C HIS A 24 7.45 -11.05 -19.85
N THR A 25 7.94 -12.26 -20.15
CA THR A 25 9.08 -12.43 -21.05
C THR A 25 8.73 -12.05 -22.49
N GLU A 26 7.56 -12.46 -22.96
CA GLU A 26 7.07 -12.14 -24.32
C GLU A 26 6.78 -10.65 -24.46
N LEU A 27 6.17 -10.05 -23.45
CA LEU A 27 5.89 -8.61 -23.37
C LEU A 27 7.15 -7.77 -23.52
N LEU A 28 8.23 -8.14 -22.84
CA LEU A 28 9.48 -7.36 -22.85
C LEU A 28 10.36 -7.69 -24.05
N PHE A 29 10.53 -8.98 -24.38
CA PHE A 29 11.56 -9.48 -25.30
C PHE A 29 11.00 -10.22 -26.52
N GLY A 30 9.68 -10.38 -26.64
CA GLY A 30 9.05 -11.02 -27.78
C GLY A 30 9.30 -10.28 -29.09
N PRO A 31 8.86 -10.83 -30.25
CA PRO A 31 9.05 -10.22 -31.58
C PRO A 31 8.45 -8.81 -31.69
N ARG A 32 7.42 -8.50 -30.88
CA ARG A 32 6.81 -7.19 -30.73
C ARG A 32 7.01 -6.63 -29.31
N GLY A 33 8.01 -7.13 -28.60
CA GLY A 33 8.29 -6.79 -27.22
C GLY A 33 8.64 -5.31 -27.05
N LEU A 34 8.37 -4.77 -25.88
CA LEU A 34 8.56 -3.36 -25.55
C LEU A 34 10.00 -2.91 -25.73
N ILE A 35 10.96 -3.70 -25.29
CA ILE A 35 12.40 -3.38 -25.43
C ILE A 35 12.81 -3.36 -26.90
N THR A 36 12.23 -4.25 -27.72
CA THR A 36 12.52 -4.32 -29.16
C THR A 36 11.90 -3.16 -29.92
N ARG A 37 10.70 -2.72 -29.50
CA ARG A 37 9.91 -1.67 -30.13
C ARG A 37 10.40 -0.27 -29.71
N THR A 38 10.74 -0.12 -28.42
CA THR A 38 11.14 1.16 -27.79
C THR A 38 12.66 1.39 -27.88
N SER A 39 13.30 0.97 -28.96
CA SER A 39 14.75 1.04 -29.11
C SER A 39 15.35 2.46 -28.97
N VAL A 40 14.52 3.50 -29.13
CA VAL A 40 14.89 4.92 -28.94
C VAL A 40 13.84 5.55 -28.04
N GLY A 41 14.16 5.78 -26.74
CA GLY A 41 13.21 6.42 -25.87
C GLY A 41 13.39 6.01 -24.39
N SER A 42 12.30 6.16 -23.64
CA SER A 42 12.26 5.78 -22.23
C SER A 42 11.17 4.71 -22.00
N LEU A 43 11.51 3.65 -21.30
CA LEU A 43 10.59 2.61 -20.86
C LEU A 43 10.53 2.64 -19.35
N PHE A 44 9.33 2.83 -18.80
CA PHE A 44 9.04 2.77 -17.38
C PHE A 44 8.34 1.45 -17.04
N LEU A 45 8.97 0.63 -16.18
CA LEU A 45 8.41 -0.61 -15.68
C LEU A 45 7.98 -0.39 -14.22
N ASN A 46 6.68 -0.32 -13.98
CA ASN A 46 6.14 -0.17 -12.64
C ASN A 46 5.92 -1.55 -11.99
N ASN A 47 6.09 -1.62 -10.66
CA ASN A 47 6.04 -2.85 -9.87
C ASN A 47 7.01 -3.93 -10.37
N ILE A 48 8.29 -3.54 -10.55
CA ILE A 48 9.35 -4.45 -11.05
C ILE A 48 9.54 -5.70 -10.16
N ASP A 49 9.14 -5.62 -8.89
CA ASP A 49 9.12 -6.72 -7.92
C ASP A 49 8.16 -7.86 -8.31
N GLN A 50 7.16 -7.58 -9.17
CA GLN A 50 6.20 -8.55 -9.70
C GLN A 50 6.73 -9.29 -10.94
N LEU A 51 7.92 -8.94 -11.42
CA LEU A 51 8.46 -9.53 -12.64
C LEU A 51 8.76 -11.03 -12.44
N SER A 52 8.29 -11.89 -13.35
CA SER A 52 8.53 -13.34 -13.29
C SER A 52 10.01 -13.68 -13.34
N VAL A 53 10.43 -14.75 -12.68
CA VAL A 53 11.85 -15.17 -12.61
C VAL A 53 12.50 -15.35 -14.00
N PRO A 54 11.85 -15.92 -15.02
CA PRO A 54 12.38 -15.98 -16.37
C PRO A 54 12.62 -14.59 -16.97
N ALA A 55 11.68 -13.65 -16.77
CA ALA A 55 11.80 -12.29 -17.27
C ALA A 55 12.86 -11.49 -16.51
N GLN A 56 13.02 -11.69 -15.19
CA GLN A 56 14.12 -11.12 -14.41
C GLN A 56 15.49 -11.55 -14.99
N LYS A 57 15.64 -12.85 -15.29
CA LYS A 57 16.86 -13.38 -15.91
C LYS A 57 17.14 -12.74 -17.26
N ALA A 58 16.12 -12.65 -18.12
CA ALA A 58 16.25 -12.05 -19.44
C ALA A 58 16.60 -10.55 -19.35
N LEU A 59 16.00 -9.81 -18.40
CA LEU A 59 16.27 -8.39 -18.19
C LEU A 59 17.71 -8.18 -17.67
N ALA A 60 18.17 -8.96 -16.70
CA ALA A 60 19.54 -8.89 -16.21
C ALA A 60 20.55 -9.16 -17.35
N GLN A 61 20.33 -10.19 -18.15
CA GLN A 61 21.18 -10.49 -19.31
C GLN A 61 21.16 -9.35 -20.34
N PHE A 62 20.00 -8.76 -20.59
CA PHE A 62 19.87 -7.62 -21.48
C PHE A 62 20.67 -6.41 -20.99
N MET A 63 20.64 -6.09 -19.70
CA MET A 63 21.37 -4.95 -19.12
C MET A 63 22.88 -5.13 -19.20
N VAL A 64 23.38 -6.35 -18.98
CA VAL A 64 24.82 -6.66 -18.99
C VAL A 64 25.39 -6.82 -20.43
N SER A 65 24.70 -7.58 -21.27
CA SER A 65 25.25 -8.00 -22.56
C SER A 65 24.60 -7.32 -23.77
N GLY A 66 23.50 -6.59 -23.52
CA GLY A 66 22.73 -6.05 -24.61
C GLY A 66 22.00 -7.10 -25.44
N SER A 67 21.95 -8.34 -24.99
CA SER A 67 21.39 -9.43 -25.77
C SER A 67 20.77 -10.52 -24.89
N PRO A 68 19.44 -10.59 -24.82
CA PRO A 68 18.81 -11.88 -24.89
C PRO A 68 17.97 -11.97 -26.16
N GLY A 69 18.49 -12.67 -27.16
CA GLY A 69 17.73 -12.99 -28.39
C GLY A 69 17.24 -11.81 -29.23
N SER A 70 17.59 -10.59 -28.85
CA SER A 70 17.18 -9.39 -29.57
C SER A 70 18.05 -9.16 -30.78
N ARG A 71 17.43 -8.92 -31.93
CA ARG A 71 18.06 -8.47 -33.17
C ARG A 71 18.60 -7.03 -33.05
N LEU A 72 18.64 -6.44 -31.85
CA LEU A 72 19.11 -5.11 -31.60
C LEU A 72 20.63 -5.09 -31.61
N GLN A 73 21.20 -4.19 -32.40
CA GLN A 73 22.63 -3.96 -32.41
C GLN A 73 23.07 -3.23 -31.13
N PRO A 74 24.28 -3.47 -30.61
CA PRO A 74 24.78 -2.82 -29.38
C PRO A 74 24.71 -1.28 -29.42
N ALA A 75 24.76 -0.67 -30.59
CA ALA A 75 24.61 0.78 -30.78
C ALA A 75 23.20 1.32 -30.46
N GLN A 76 22.16 0.49 -30.51
CA GLN A 76 20.78 0.88 -30.22
C GLN A 76 20.44 0.80 -28.72
N LEU A 77 21.18 -0.01 -27.98
CA LEU A 77 21.03 -0.19 -26.53
C LEU A 77 21.37 1.06 -25.74
N GLY A 78 22.36 1.84 -26.17
CA GLY A 78 22.72 3.10 -25.55
C GLY A 78 21.65 4.20 -25.65
N GLN A 79 20.59 3.96 -26.41
CA GLN A 79 19.50 4.92 -26.64
C GLN A 79 18.24 4.64 -25.82
N LEU A 80 18.04 3.41 -25.32
CA LEU A 80 16.93 3.08 -24.43
C LEU A 80 17.26 3.49 -22.99
N ARG A 81 16.39 4.28 -22.38
CA ARG A 81 16.43 4.59 -20.96
C ARG A 81 15.40 3.71 -20.22
N LEU A 82 15.91 2.80 -19.39
CA LEU A 82 15.06 2.00 -18.51
C LEU A 82 14.88 2.71 -17.17
N ILE A 83 13.64 2.80 -16.71
CA ILE A 83 13.26 3.31 -15.41
C ILE A 83 12.39 2.25 -14.76
N CYS A 84 12.72 1.85 -13.53
CA CYS A 84 11.96 0.85 -12.79
C CYS A 84 11.37 1.47 -11.52
N GLY A 85 10.10 1.19 -11.24
CA GLY A 85 9.39 1.60 -10.04
C GLY A 85 8.99 0.39 -9.20
N THR A 86 9.08 0.51 -7.89
CA THR A 86 8.56 -0.47 -6.93
C THR A 86 8.24 0.20 -5.59
N SER A 87 7.27 -0.33 -4.88
CA SER A 87 6.99 0.00 -3.48
C SER A 87 7.56 -1.04 -2.51
N ALA A 88 8.07 -2.17 -3.03
CA ALA A 88 8.63 -3.24 -2.23
C ALA A 88 10.12 -3.01 -1.91
N ASP A 89 10.58 -3.53 -0.79
CA ASP A 89 12.01 -3.60 -0.47
C ASP A 89 12.67 -4.72 -1.28
N LEU A 90 13.32 -4.35 -2.40
CA LEU A 90 14.00 -5.31 -3.28
C LEU A 90 15.14 -6.04 -2.57
N LYS A 91 15.84 -5.41 -1.60
CA LYS A 91 16.89 -6.10 -0.83
C LYS A 91 16.32 -7.26 -0.02
N GLN A 92 15.16 -7.03 0.59
CA GLN A 92 14.47 -8.09 1.31
C GLN A 92 13.97 -9.19 0.36
N GLN A 93 13.52 -8.83 -0.84
CA GLN A 93 13.10 -9.81 -1.85
C GLN A 93 14.26 -10.65 -2.36
N VAL A 94 15.43 -10.05 -2.55
CA VAL A 94 16.67 -10.78 -2.89
C VAL A 94 17.03 -11.78 -1.79
N SER A 95 16.98 -11.37 -0.50
CA SER A 95 17.28 -12.27 0.61
C SER A 95 16.30 -13.43 0.73
N LYS A 96 15.06 -13.27 0.30
CA LYS A 96 14.02 -14.32 0.22
C LYS A 96 14.11 -15.17 -1.06
N GLY A 97 15.00 -14.84 -2.01
CA GLY A 97 15.11 -15.52 -3.29
C GLY A 97 13.97 -15.22 -4.29
N ALA A 98 13.10 -14.25 -3.99
CA ALA A 98 12.01 -13.84 -4.87
C ALA A 98 12.47 -12.88 -5.98
N PHE A 99 13.57 -12.16 -5.77
CA PHE A 99 14.17 -11.27 -6.75
C PHE A 99 15.64 -11.64 -6.97
N ARG A 100 16.10 -11.56 -8.21
CA ARG A 100 17.48 -11.94 -8.56
C ARG A 100 18.47 -10.87 -8.12
N GLU A 101 19.56 -11.31 -7.50
CA GLU A 101 20.61 -10.44 -7.00
C GLU A 101 21.34 -9.69 -8.14
N ASP A 102 21.61 -10.38 -9.27
CA ASP A 102 22.27 -9.78 -10.42
C ASP A 102 21.43 -8.63 -11.01
N LEU A 103 20.11 -8.83 -11.15
CA LEU A 103 19.20 -7.79 -11.63
C LEU A 103 19.13 -6.61 -10.65
N TYR A 104 19.10 -6.89 -9.34
CA TYR A 104 19.08 -5.85 -8.32
C TYR A 104 20.29 -4.92 -8.43
N PHE A 105 21.49 -5.47 -8.59
CA PHE A 105 22.71 -4.67 -8.73
C PHE A 105 22.70 -3.81 -9.99
N GLU A 106 22.23 -4.32 -11.12
CA GLU A 106 22.11 -3.55 -12.36
C GLU A 106 21.09 -2.40 -12.25
N LEU A 107 19.99 -2.60 -11.54
CA LEU A 107 18.96 -1.58 -11.35
C LEU A 107 19.34 -0.52 -10.31
N SER A 108 20.11 -0.87 -9.28
CA SER A 108 20.45 0.01 -8.17
C SER A 108 21.57 1.01 -8.45
N VAL A 109 22.04 1.12 -9.68
CA VAL A 109 23.07 2.11 -10.08
C VAL A 109 22.63 3.56 -9.83
N ALA A 110 21.33 3.85 -9.96
CA ALA A 110 20.75 5.15 -9.64
C ALA A 110 19.41 4.94 -8.95
N GLU A 111 19.43 5.01 -7.62
CA GLU A 111 18.22 4.83 -6.78
C GLU A 111 17.64 6.19 -6.39
N LEU A 112 16.33 6.37 -6.62
CA LEU A 112 15.58 7.54 -6.24
C LEU A 112 14.47 7.15 -5.27
N GLY A 113 14.63 7.51 -4.00
CA GLY A 113 13.59 7.36 -3.00
C GLY A 113 12.52 8.45 -3.13
N MET A 114 11.28 8.07 -3.38
CA MET A 114 10.15 9.01 -3.38
C MET A 114 9.55 9.08 -1.96
N PRO A 115 9.69 10.22 -1.25
CA PRO A 115 9.13 10.34 0.08
C PRO A 115 7.60 10.29 0.04
N PRO A 116 6.95 9.71 1.06
CA PRO A 116 5.50 9.71 1.16
C PRO A 116 4.97 11.14 1.34
N LEU A 117 3.69 11.36 1.02
CA LEU A 117 3.08 12.69 1.00
C LEU A 117 3.12 13.39 2.37
N ARG A 118 3.06 12.61 3.47
CA ARG A 118 3.21 13.13 4.84
C ARG A 118 4.57 13.79 5.14
N ASP A 119 5.62 13.41 4.40
CA ASP A 119 6.98 13.94 4.58
C ASP A 119 7.26 15.12 3.61
N ARG A 120 6.27 15.47 2.76
CA ARG A 120 6.32 16.60 1.83
C ARG A 120 4.99 17.36 1.78
N GLN A 121 4.50 17.75 2.94
CA GLN A 121 3.21 18.45 3.08
C GLN A 121 3.15 19.76 2.29
N GLU A 122 4.29 20.38 2.05
CA GLU A 122 4.42 21.60 1.22
C GLU A 122 4.01 21.38 -0.24
N ASP A 123 4.10 20.14 -0.75
CA ASP A 123 3.71 19.79 -2.10
C ASP A 123 2.20 19.55 -2.25
N ILE A 124 1.48 19.31 -1.13
CA ILE A 124 0.05 18.98 -1.16
C ILE A 124 -0.78 20.02 -1.92
N PRO A 125 -0.61 21.34 -1.73
CA PRO A 125 -1.38 22.34 -2.46
C PRO A 125 -1.18 22.25 -3.98
N GLN A 126 0.06 21.99 -4.41
CA GLN A 126 0.37 21.88 -5.83
C GLN A 126 -0.23 20.62 -6.44
N VAL A 127 -0.09 19.48 -5.75
CA VAL A 127 -0.68 18.19 -6.17
C VAL A 127 -2.20 18.28 -6.20
N ALA A 128 -2.83 18.83 -5.15
CA ALA A 128 -4.28 18.99 -5.08
C ALA A 128 -4.80 19.91 -6.19
N SER A 129 -4.12 21.02 -6.46
CA SER A 129 -4.48 21.94 -7.55
C SER A 129 -4.38 21.27 -8.92
N TRP A 130 -3.34 20.47 -9.15
CA TRP A 130 -3.19 19.69 -10.37
C TRP A 130 -4.32 18.69 -10.54
N VAL A 131 -4.64 17.89 -9.50
CA VAL A 131 -5.75 16.94 -9.52
C VAL A 131 -7.08 17.65 -9.78
N CYS A 132 -7.35 18.77 -9.09
CA CYS A 132 -8.55 19.58 -9.34
C CYS A 132 -8.65 20.07 -10.78
N SER A 133 -7.54 20.47 -11.39
CA SER A 133 -7.54 20.90 -12.81
C SER A 133 -7.90 19.78 -13.76
N GLN A 134 -7.39 18.55 -13.50
CA GLN A 134 -7.74 17.35 -14.26
C GLN A 134 -9.23 17.01 -14.11
N LEU A 135 -9.74 17.03 -12.87
CA LEU A 135 -11.15 16.77 -12.59
C LEU A 135 -12.07 17.82 -13.20
N ASN A 136 -11.70 19.11 -13.14
CA ASN A 136 -12.44 20.18 -13.80
C ASN A 136 -12.54 19.97 -15.31
N SER A 137 -11.45 19.55 -15.95
CA SER A 137 -11.44 19.22 -17.38
C SER A 137 -12.33 18.01 -17.69
N GLN A 138 -12.26 16.97 -16.85
CA GLN A 138 -13.03 15.73 -17.01
C GLN A 138 -14.54 15.95 -16.81
N PHE A 139 -14.93 16.73 -15.79
CA PHE A 139 -16.32 16.98 -15.42
C PHE A 139 -16.90 18.24 -16.04
N GLN A 140 -16.11 19.00 -16.81
CA GLN A 140 -16.48 20.29 -17.40
C GLN A 140 -17.02 21.28 -16.35
N THR A 141 -16.29 21.42 -15.24
CA THR A 141 -16.62 22.28 -14.10
C THR A 141 -15.48 23.23 -13.79
N GLU A 142 -15.75 24.24 -12.93
CA GLU A 142 -14.73 25.20 -12.45
C GLU A 142 -14.67 25.22 -10.93
N ARG A 143 -14.60 24.06 -10.31
CA ARG A 143 -14.58 23.94 -8.85
C ARG A 143 -13.21 24.25 -8.29
N ARG A 144 -13.20 24.90 -7.10
CA ARG A 144 -11.97 25.31 -6.42
C ARG A 144 -12.05 24.96 -4.94
N LEU A 145 -10.92 24.57 -4.38
CA LEU A 145 -10.78 24.41 -2.92
C LEU A 145 -10.66 25.80 -2.27
N THR A 146 -11.33 26.00 -1.14
CA THR A 146 -11.09 27.19 -0.32
C THR A 146 -9.73 27.09 0.38
N THR A 147 -9.20 28.21 0.88
CA THR A 147 -7.92 28.23 1.61
C THR A 147 -7.97 27.32 2.84
N GLU A 148 -9.09 27.34 3.56
CA GLU A 148 -9.32 26.49 4.74
C GLU A 148 -9.41 25.00 4.37
N ALA A 149 -10.03 24.69 3.21
CA ALA A 149 -10.07 23.32 2.71
C ALA A 149 -8.66 22.82 2.36
N MET A 150 -7.84 23.67 1.76
CA MET A 150 -6.44 23.32 1.44
C MET A 150 -5.63 23.11 2.71
N ALA A 151 -5.80 23.92 3.75
CA ALA A 151 -5.12 23.73 5.03
C ALA A 151 -5.48 22.37 5.66
N ARG A 152 -6.76 21.96 5.59
CA ARG A 152 -7.19 20.63 6.07
C ARG A 152 -6.55 19.47 5.30
N LEU A 153 -6.36 19.62 4.00
CA LEU A 153 -5.64 18.61 3.20
C LEU A 153 -4.17 18.52 3.59
N GLN A 154 -3.53 19.64 3.95
CA GLN A 154 -2.13 19.65 4.41
C GLN A 154 -1.94 19.00 5.78
N ASP A 155 -2.91 19.15 6.69
CA ASP A 155 -2.85 18.61 8.05
C ASP A 155 -3.07 17.08 8.11
N TYR A 156 -3.61 16.47 7.07
CA TYR A 156 -3.91 15.04 7.06
C TYR A 156 -2.67 14.19 6.72
N VAL A 157 -2.58 12.99 7.29
CA VAL A 157 -1.38 12.13 7.23
C VAL A 157 -1.20 11.40 5.90
N TRP A 158 -2.27 11.24 5.12
CA TRP A 158 -2.28 10.57 3.83
C TRP A 158 -1.65 9.17 3.82
N PRO A 159 -2.18 8.17 4.55
CA PRO A 159 -1.64 6.80 4.56
C PRO A 159 -1.60 6.19 3.14
N GLY A 160 -2.58 6.48 2.29
CA GLY A 160 -2.62 6.07 0.87
C GLY A 160 -1.94 7.05 -0.09
N ASN A 161 -1.14 8.00 0.43
CA ASN A 161 -0.36 8.96 -0.35
C ASN A 161 -1.20 9.76 -1.38
N VAL A 162 -0.61 10.06 -2.54
CA VAL A 162 -1.25 10.81 -3.63
C VAL A 162 -2.52 10.13 -4.12
N LYS A 163 -2.55 8.79 -4.11
CA LYS A 163 -3.72 8.03 -4.58
C LYS A 163 -4.95 8.27 -3.71
N GLU A 164 -4.77 8.32 -2.41
CA GLU A 164 -5.84 8.63 -1.46
C GLU A 164 -6.34 10.07 -1.64
N LEU A 165 -5.42 11.03 -1.83
CA LEU A 165 -5.77 12.41 -2.13
C LEU A 165 -6.58 12.54 -3.43
N GLU A 166 -6.20 11.83 -4.49
CA GLU A 166 -6.95 11.78 -5.75
C GLU A 166 -8.37 11.24 -5.54
N VAL A 167 -8.50 10.12 -4.81
CA VAL A 167 -9.80 9.51 -4.52
C VAL A 167 -10.68 10.45 -3.69
N LEU A 168 -10.13 11.11 -2.67
CA LEU A 168 -10.86 12.08 -1.87
C LEU A 168 -11.38 13.23 -2.74
N LEU A 169 -10.51 13.85 -3.52
CA LEU A 169 -10.88 14.97 -4.40
C LEU A 169 -11.93 14.55 -5.43
N LYS A 170 -11.79 13.37 -6.03
CA LYS A 170 -12.78 12.82 -6.96
C LYS A 170 -14.15 12.63 -6.30
N ARG A 171 -14.18 12.11 -5.07
CA ARG A 171 -15.44 11.97 -4.29
C ARG A 171 -16.07 13.34 -4.01
N LEU A 172 -15.28 14.32 -3.59
CA LEU A 172 -15.75 15.68 -3.38
C LEU A 172 -16.33 16.29 -4.65
N PHE A 173 -15.70 16.07 -5.80
CA PHE A 173 -16.21 16.53 -7.10
C PHE A 173 -17.54 15.86 -7.49
N ILE A 174 -17.73 14.60 -7.16
CA ILE A 174 -18.99 13.89 -7.42
C ILE A 174 -20.09 14.33 -6.45
N ALA A 175 -19.74 14.50 -5.17
CA ALA A 175 -20.70 14.74 -4.09
C ALA A 175 -21.21 16.21 -4.03
N THR A 176 -20.45 17.17 -4.59
CA THR A 176 -20.82 18.58 -4.49
C THR A 176 -21.26 19.16 -5.84
N THR A 177 -22.28 20.02 -5.79
CA THR A 177 -22.72 20.83 -6.96
C THR A 177 -22.18 22.27 -6.89
N GLU A 178 -21.60 22.66 -5.76
CA GLU A 178 -21.09 24.00 -5.53
C GLU A 178 -19.76 24.25 -6.25
N GLN A 179 -19.48 25.50 -6.60
CA GLN A 179 -18.19 25.84 -7.21
C GLN A 179 -17.03 25.87 -6.20
N GLN A 180 -17.35 26.06 -4.91
CA GLN A 180 -16.35 26.09 -3.85
C GLN A 180 -16.46 24.86 -2.95
N ILE A 181 -15.36 24.15 -2.81
CA ILE A 181 -15.22 23.03 -1.90
C ILE A 181 -14.68 23.55 -0.57
N SER A 182 -15.54 23.54 0.47
CA SER A 182 -15.23 24.06 1.79
C SER A 182 -14.48 23.07 2.67
N ALA A 183 -13.83 23.56 3.74
CA ALA A 183 -13.16 22.71 4.74
C ALA A 183 -14.09 21.66 5.36
N ARG A 184 -15.36 22.03 5.64
CA ARG A 184 -16.36 21.12 6.19
C ARG A 184 -16.66 19.93 5.27
N MET A 185 -16.67 20.15 3.97
CA MET A 185 -16.86 19.06 2.98
C MET A 185 -15.66 18.12 2.99
N VAL A 186 -14.45 18.66 3.05
CA VAL A 186 -13.20 17.89 3.16
C VAL A 186 -13.20 17.05 4.43
N GLU A 187 -13.48 17.65 5.60
CA GLU A 187 -13.53 16.95 6.88
C GLU A 187 -14.53 15.78 6.84
N LYS A 188 -15.73 16.01 6.36
CA LYS A 188 -16.75 14.96 6.24
C LYS A 188 -16.31 13.78 5.37
N GLU A 189 -15.58 14.04 4.29
CA GLU A 189 -15.07 12.95 3.42
C GLU A 189 -13.82 12.27 4.01
N LEU A 190 -12.97 13.00 4.74
CA LEU A 190 -11.85 12.41 5.49
C LEU A 190 -12.34 11.47 6.61
N ASP A 191 -13.37 11.87 7.36
CA ASP A 191 -13.98 11.02 8.38
C ASP A 191 -14.55 9.71 7.80
N LYS A 192 -15.12 9.76 6.60
CA LYS A 192 -15.59 8.56 5.91
C LYS A 192 -14.42 7.68 5.44
N LEU A 193 -13.33 8.28 4.96
CA LEU A 193 -12.15 7.52 4.54
C LEU A 193 -11.49 6.83 5.74
N SER A 194 -11.34 7.52 6.86
CA SER A 194 -10.78 6.91 8.08
C SER A 194 -11.68 5.79 8.60
N SER A 195 -13.00 5.97 8.62
CA SER A 195 -13.95 4.92 9.03
C SER A 195 -13.93 3.71 8.09
N LEU A 196 -13.77 3.91 6.78
CA LEU A 196 -13.62 2.83 5.81
C LEU A 196 -12.27 2.11 5.95
N ALA A 197 -11.20 2.84 6.25
CA ALA A 197 -9.88 2.26 6.53
C ALA A 197 -9.91 1.42 7.82
N GLU A 198 -10.60 1.89 8.86
CA GLU A 198 -10.83 1.11 10.08
C GLU A 198 -11.69 -0.13 9.83
N GLN A 199 -12.72 -0.03 8.99
CA GLN A 199 -13.56 -1.17 8.60
C GLN A 199 -12.81 -2.16 7.69
N ALA A 200 -11.96 -1.70 6.78
CA ALA A 200 -11.11 -2.57 5.96
C ALA A 200 -10.04 -3.31 6.78
N LEU A 201 -9.63 -2.76 7.93
CA LEU A 201 -8.78 -3.45 8.90
C LEU A 201 -9.55 -4.50 9.72
N VAL A 202 -10.89 -4.53 9.62
CA VAL A 202 -11.79 -5.50 10.30
C VAL A 202 -12.29 -6.58 9.33
N GLU A 203 -12.02 -6.47 8.00
CA GLU A 203 -12.28 -7.61 7.12
C GLU A 203 -11.38 -8.81 7.48
N PRO A 204 -11.94 -10.02 7.51
CA PRO A 204 -11.20 -11.18 8.01
C PRO A 204 -9.93 -11.38 7.19
N ILE A 205 -8.82 -11.52 7.90
CA ILE A 205 -7.51 -11.92 7.41
C ILE A 205 -7.67 -13.22 6.61
N ALA A 206 -7.97 -13.08 5.33
CA ALA A 206 -8.15 -14.20 4.39
C ALA A 206 -6.89 -14.45 3.56
N SER A 207 -5.71 -13.98 4.03
CA SER A 207 -4.43 -14.32 3.40
C SER A 207 -3.29 -14.26 4.42
N SER A 208 -2.83 -15.43 4.84
CA SER A 208 -1.47 -15.81 5.29
C SER A 208 -0.75 -15.07 6.42
N ASP A 209 -1.25 -13.98 6.98
CA ASP A 209 -0.59 -13.34 8.11
C ASP A 209 -1.02 -14.02 9.41
N SER A 210 -0.08 -14.73 10.03
CA SER A 210 -0.34 -15.42 11.30
C SER A 210 -0.67 -14.38 12.38
N LEU A 211 -1.50 -14.75 13.37
CA LEU A 211 -1.76 -13.93 14.56
C LEU A 211 -0.46 -13.41 15.19
N SER A 212 0.62 -14.20 15.11
CA SER A 212 1.96 -13.81 15.55
C SER A 212 2.46 -12.56 14.84
N GLN A 213 2.32 -12.47 13.52
CA GLN A 213 2.75 -11.28 12.75
C GLN A 213 1.96 -10.04 13.13
N ALA A 214 0.64 -10.17 13.33
CA ALA A 214 -0.19 -9.06 13.78
C ALA A 214 0.23 -8.55 15.17
N VAL A 215 0.54 -9.48 16.09
CA VAL A 215 1.04 -9.16 17.44
C VAL A 215 2.43 -8.52 17.36
N GLU A 216 3.35 -9.05 16.55
CA GLU A 216 4.68 -8.48 16.35
C GLU A 216 4.61 -7.04 15.82
N LEU A 217 3.76 -6.77 14.84
CA LEU A 217 3.57 -5.44 14.29
C LEU A 217 2.99 -4.47 15.33
N HIS A 218 2.04 -4.94 16.14
CA HIS A 218 1.45 -4.14 17.22
C HIS A 218 2.51 -3.79 18.29
N LEU A 219 3.31 -4.77 18.71
CA LEU A 219 4.40 -4.57 19.67
C LEU A 219 5.48 -3.64 19.14
N ALA A 220 5.87 -3.80 17.87
CA ALA A 220 6.84 -2.90 17.23
C ALA A 220 6.37 -1.44 17.23
N ARG A 221 5.09 -1.19 16.95
CA ARG A 221 4.48 0.15 17.02
C ARG A 221 4.46 0.69 18.45
N TYR A 222 4.10 -0.16 19.43
CA TYR A 222 4.07 0.20 20.84
C TYR A 222 5.45 0.63 21.34
N PHE A 223 6.50 -0.18 21.10
CA PHE A 223 7.87 0.15 21.51
C PHE A 223 8.44 1.36 20.77
N LYS A 224 8.07 1.55 19.50
CA LYS A 224 8.44 2.74 18.73
C LYS A 224 7.80 4.01 19.31
N ALA A 225 6.54 3.94 19.74
CA ALA A 225 5.85 5.07 20.36
C ALA A 225 6.42 5.45 21.72
N LEU A 226 7.06 4.51 22.45
CA LEU A 226 7.76 4.78 23.72
C LEU A 226 9.06 5.57 23.54
N GLY A 227 9.59 5.69 22.32
CA GLY A 227 10.78 6.52 22.04
C GLY A 227 12.03 6.15 22.84
N GLY A 228 12.16 4.88 23.31
CA GLY A 228 13.26 4.41 24.12
C GLY A 228 13.00 4.46 25.64
N ALA A 229 11.82 4.89 26.09
CA ALA A 229 11.40 4.77 27.48
C ALA A 229 11.05 3.32 27.83
N GLU A 230 11.28 2.93 29.10
CA GLU A 230 10.86 1.61 29.57
C GLU A 230 9.33 1.52 29.65
N PRO A 231 8.72 0.40 29.20
CA PRO A 231 7.28 0.20 29.33
C PRO A 231 6.88 0.04 30.81
N ASP A 232 5.69 0.51 31.15
CA ASP A 232 5.11 0.33 32.46
C ASP A 232 5.02 -1.15 32.84
N ALA A 233 5.17 -1.45 34.12
CA ALA A 233 5.00 -2.80 34.66
C ALA A 233 3.62 -3.38 34.30
N GLY A 234 3.57 -4.70 33.98
CA GLY A 234 2.32 -5.37 33.62
C GLY A 234 2.00 -5.35 32.11
N LEU A 235 2.98 -5.08 31.24
CA LEU A 235 2.81 -5.15 29.79
C LEU A 235 2.25 -6.49 29.32
N HIS A 236 2.72 -7.61 29.88
CA HIS A 236 2.24 -8.94 29.57
C HIS A 236 0.72 -9.06 29.77
N ASP A 237 0.23 -8.66 30.94
CA ASP A 237 -1.19 -8.80 31.28
C ASP A 237 -2.07 -7.88 30.41
N ARG A 238 -1.57 -6.69 30.04
CA ARG A 238 -2.28 -5.79 29.11
C ARG A 238 -2.40 -6.40 27.72
N ILE A 239 -1.32 -6.86 27.13
CA ILE A 239 -1.34 -7.46 25.79
C ILE A 239 -2.18 -8.76 25.79
N LEU A 240 -2.06 -9.57 26.83
CA LEU A 240 -2.86 -10.79 26.96
C LEU A 240 -4.35 -10.47 27.05
N ALA A 241 -4.74 -9.43 27.80
CA ALA A 241 -6.12 -8.98 27.91
C ALA A 241 -6.69 -8.50 26.58
N GLU A 242 -5.90 -7.79 25.75
CA GLU A 242 -6.32 -7.34 24.43
C GLU A 242 -6.60 -8.49 23.46
N VAL A 243 -5.86 -9.61 23.57
CA VAL A 243 -6.08 -10.81 22.75
C VAL A 243 -7.21 -11.69 23.34
N GLU A 244 -7.23 -11.88 24.65
CA GLU A 244 -8.23 -12.74 25.32
C GLU A 244 -9.65 -12.17 25.25
N ARG A 245 -9.81 -10.87 25.38
CA ARG A 245 -11.14 -10.24 25.38
C ARG A 245 -11.90 -10.51 24.07
N PRO A 246 -11.38 -10.20 22.87
CA PRO A 246 -12.09 -10.48 21.62
C PRO A 246 -12.29 -11.98 21.38
N LEU A 247 -11.33 -12.83 21.79
CA LEU A 247 -11.45 -14.27 21.67
C LEU A 247 -12.62 -14.82 22.49
N ILE A 248 -12.76 -14.38 23.74
CA ILE A 248 -13.86 -14.80 24.63
C ILE A 248 -15.19 -14.26 24.11
N VAL A 249 -15.25 -13.00 23.66
CA VAL A 249 -16.46 -12.38 23.11
C VAL A 249 -16.92 -13.14 21.85
N ALA A 250 -16.04 -13.40 20.91
CA ALA A 250 -16.35 -14.13 19.69
C ALA A 250 -16.85 -15.56 19.98
N THR A 251 -16.22 -16.26 20.96
CA THR A 251 -16.65 -17.60 21.36
C THR A 251 -18.02 -17.58 22.07
N LEU A 252 -18.29 -16.59 22.90
CA LEU A 252 -19.60 -16.40 23.52
C LEU A 252 -20.66 -16.10 22.45
N TYR A 253 -20.35 -15.28 21.47
CA TYR A 253 -21.24 -15.01 20.33
C TYR A 253 -21.57 -16.30 19.57
N HIS A 254 -20.56 -17.07 19.18
CA HIS A 254 -20.74 -18.36 18.49
C HIS A 254 -21.55 -19.40 19.30
N THR A 255 -21.51 -19.32 20.62
CA THR A 255 -22.22 -20.26 21.51
C THR A 255 -23.57 -19.72 22.03
N GLY A 256 -24.03 -18.56 21.54
CA GLY A 256 -25.27 -17.91 21.97
C GLY A 256 -25.26 -17.59 23.47
N GLY A 257 -24.14 -17.15 24.00
CA GLY A 257 -23.93 -16.83 25.42
C GLY A 257 -23.83 -18.04 26.35
N ASN A 258 -23.68 -19.25 25.82
CA ASN A 258 -23.53 -20.47 26.63
C ASN A 258 -22.09 -20.63 27.15
N GLN A 259 -21.85 -20.19 28.39
CA GLN A 259 -20.53 -20.22 29.02
C GLN A 259 -19.92 -21.63 29.17
N ILE A 260 -20.74 -22.68 29.28
CA ILE A 260 -20.24 -24.05 29.40
C ILE A 260 -19.65 -24.53 28.07
N ARG A 261 -20.40 -24.29 26.97
CA ARG A 261 -19.93 -24.60 25.61
C ARG A 261 -18.73 -23.74 25.22
N ALA A 262 -18.76 -22.43 25.56
CA ALA A 262 -17.65 -21.53 25.33
C ALA A 262 -16.38 -21.96 26.05
N ALA A 263 -16.48 -22.36 27.31
CA ALA A 263 -15.34 -22.91 28.09
C ALA A 263 -14.74 -24.16 27.45
N ALA A 264 -15.61 -25.06 26.97
CA ALA A 264 -15.16 -26.28 26.29
C ALA A 264 -14.42 -25.94 24.96
N ILE A 265 -14.92 -25.03 24.16
CA ILE A 265 -14.28 -24.58 22.90
C ILE A 265 -12.93 -23.92 23.19
N LEU A 266 -12.85 -23.07 24.22
CA LEU A 266 -11.64 -22.37 24.61
C LEU A 266 -10.61 -23.25 25.34
N GLY A 267 -10.94 -24.52 25.68
CA GLY A 267 -10.09 -25.40 26.48
C GLY A 267 -9.91 -24.89 27.91
N LEU A 268 -10.83 -24.08 28.43
CA LEU A 268 -10.76 -23.48 29.76
C LEU A 268 -11.73 -24.18 30.74
N ASN A 269 -11.33 -24.18 32.02
CA ASN A 269 -12.29 -24.53 33.06
C ASN A 269 -13.38 -23.48 33.17
N ARG A 270 -14.63 -23.88 33.41
CA ARG A 270 -15.77 -22.96 33.56
C ARG A 270 -15.53 -21.84 34.58
N ASN A 271 -14.89 -22.16 35.70
CA ASN A 271 -14.59 -21.17 36.73
C ASN A 271 -13.53 -20.15 36.25
N THR A 272 -12.54 -20.61 35.49
CA THR A 272 -11.52 -19.78 34.87
C THR A 272 -12.15 -18.80 33.84
N LEU A 273 -13.03 -19.31 32.97
CA LEU A 273 -13.74 -18.46 32.02
C LEU A 273 -14.59 -17.42 32.74
N ARG A 274 -15.33 -17.78 33.80
CA ARG A 274 -16.12 -16.82 34.59
C ARG A 274 -15.27 -15.76 35.27
N LYS A 275 -14.08 -16.12 35.76
CA LYS A 275 -13.11 -15.19 36.33
C LYS A 275 -12.65 -14.19 35.26
N LYS A 276 -12.22 -14.68 34.09
CA LYS A 276 -11.78 -13.84 32.97
C LYS A 276 -12.89 -12.92 32.42
N ILE A 277 -14.12 -13.40 32.31
CA ILE A 277 -15.27 -12.58 31.91
C ILE A 277 -15.45 -11.38 32.85
N ARG A 278 -15.28 -11.59 34.17
CA ARG A 278 -15.37 -10.50 35.16
C ARG A 278 -14.19 -9.55 35.09
N GLU A 279 -12.98 -10.08 35.00
CA GLU A 279 -11.75 -9.28 34.92
C GLU A 279 -11.70 -8.42 33.68
N LEU A 280 -12.10 -8.97 32.53
CA LEU A 280 -12.13 -8.29 31.24
C LEU A 280 -13.42 -7.46 31.01
N ARG A 281 -14.31 -7.38 32.00
CA ARG A 281 -15.58 -6.65 31.95
C ARG A 281 -16.44 -6.97 30.72
N ILE A 282 -16.53 -8.25 30.37
CA ILE A 282 -17.33 -8.72 29.23
C ILE A 282 -18.79 -8.84 29.68
N SER A 283 -19.69 -8.29 28.87
CA SER A 283 -21.14 -8.43 29.12
C SER A 283 -21.54 -9.92 29.08
N THR A 284 -22.45 -10.31 29.97
CA THR A 284 -23.01 -11.65 30.00
C THR A 284 -24.47 -11.68 29.58
N ASN A 285 -24.98 -10.56 29.08
CA ASN A 285 -26.37 -10.45 28.66
C ASN A 285 -26.63 -11.29 27.40
N ARG A 286 -27.44 -12.34 27.53
CA ARG A 286 -27.73 -13.28 26.43
C ARG A 286 -28.40 -12.62 25.21
N ALA A 287 -29.00 -11.45 25.39
CA ALA A 287 -29.64 -10.69 24.31
C ALA A 287 -28.61 -10.07 23.34
N GLU A 288 -27.38 -9.83 23.81
CA GLU A 288 -26.28 -9.26 23.00
C GLU A 288 -25.58 -10.32 22.15
N TYR A 289 -25.86 -11.64 22.41
CA TYR A 289 -25.25 -12.77 21.72
C TYR A 289 -26.24 -13.54 20.83
N LYS A 290 -27.39 -12.96 20.53
CA LYS A 290 -28.34 -13.43 19.55
C LYS A 290 -28.16 -12.68 18.24
#